data_c52df09e77dee3c5ce74634dba5909de
#
_entry.id   c52df09e77dee3c5ce74634dba5909de
#
_cell.length_a   1.000
_cell.length_b   1.000
_cell.length_c   1.000
_cell.angle_alpha   90.00
_cell.angle_beta   90.00
_cell.angle_gamma   90.00
#
_symmetry.space_group_name_H-M   'P 1'
#
loop_
_entity.id
_entity.type
_entity.pdbx_description
1 polymer ?
#
loop_
_entity_poly.entity_id
_entity_poly.type
_entity_poly.pdbx_seq_one_letter_code
_entity_poly.pdbx_strand_id
1 'polypeptide(L)'
;MLLRRVMKHVRDQNWFAVALDFMIVILGVFIGLQVNTWNAERQVRAGEQRYLERLREDVAVSIEQNEWRVAFMDRQDKYSTLALNRLSSCVVPPEDRDVVANAFFHVGKSLPPVLLRGVINELNATGNFQTIRNSALREAITKAIETIETSDLIFNNVLMRGTPHVVYVESQLEYLKSGPRSGAVDIAWRDIAFDLDALCADQGFRRALSAARAYTNDMQNHVTVALEQQHALLQIIDAELAK
;
A
#
# COMPACT_ATOMS: atom_id res chain seq x y z
N MET A 1 32.30 -41.90 65.90
CA MET A 1 32.47 -40.60 66.63
C MET A 1 32.19 -39.32 65.73
N LEU A 2 32.36 -39.39 64.47
CA LEU A 2 32.15 -38.26 63.57
C LEU A 2 30.68 -37.80 63.46
N LEU A 3 29.74 -38.73 63.35
CA LEU A 3 28.31 -38.42 63.24
C LEU A 3 27.74 -37.66 64.49
N ARG A 4 28.27 -37.88 65.65
CA ARG A 4 27.84 -37.19 66.90
C ARG A 4 28.32 -35.75 66.95
N ARG A 5 29.47 -35.44 66.34
CA ARG A 5 29.99 -34.05 66.22
C ARG A 5 29.20 -33.26 65.18
N VAL A 6 28.87 -33.86 64.05
CA VAL A 6 28.06 -33.22 63.02
C VAL A 6 26.68 -32.90 63.55
N MET A 7 26.01 -33.86 64.25
CA MET A 7 24.69 -33.64 64.85
C MET A 7 24.68 -32.52 65.93
N LYS A 8 25.77 -32.36 66.69
CA LYS A 8 25.88 -31.26 67.65
C LYS A 8 26.03 -29.89 66.98
N HIS A 9 26.82 -29.79 65.92
CA HIS A 9 26.95 -28.59 65.13
C HIS A 9 25.66 -28.16 64.44
N VAL A 10 24.90 -29.10 63.90
CA VAL A 10 23.60 -28.86 63.25
C VAL A 10 22.55 -28.37 64.29
N ARG A 11 22.64 -28.82 65.53
CA ARG A 11 21.68 -28.49 66.59
C ARG A 11 21.97 -27.10 67.22
N ASP A 12 23.24 -26.66 67.20
CA ASP A 12 23.65 -25.38 67.72
C ASP A 12 23.61 -24.28 66.64
N GLN A 13 23.24 -24.58 65.43
CA GLN A 13 23.13 -23.70 64.30
C GLN A 13 21.87 -22.82 64.39
N ASN A 14 22.04 -21.52 64.30
CA ASN A 14 20.93 -20.56 64.33
C ASN A 14 20.09 -20.71 63.03
N TRP A 15 19.11 -21.58 63.03
CA TRP A 15 18.23 -21.87 61.92
C TRP A 15 17.51 -20.62 61.40
N PHE A 16 17.31 -19.61 62.23
CA PHE A 16 16.72 -18.34 61.83
C PHE A 16 17.68 -17.55 60.91
N ALA A 17 18.97 -17.51 61.20
CA ALA A 17 19.96 -16.89 60.36
C ALA A 17 20.06 -17.60 58.98
N VAL A 18 20.06 -18.95 58.99
CA VAL A 18 20.08 -19.71 57.74
C VAL A 18 18.81 -19.48 56.89
N ALA A 19 17.65 -19.39 57.53
CA ALA A 19 16.40 -19.10 56.82
C ALA A 19 16.38 -17.68 56.27
N LEU A 20 16.96 -16.71 56.99
CA LEU A 20 17.07 -15.34 56.55
C LEU A 20 18.03 -15.22 55.36
N ASP A 21 19.20 -15.85 55.40
CA ASP A 21 20.16 -15.88 54.31
C ASP A 21 19.54 -16.51 53.03
N PHE A 22 18.80 -17.63 53.23
CA PHE A 22 18.08 -18.29 52.13
C PHE A 22 17.01 -17.39 51.52
N MET A 23 16.25 -16.65 52.33
CA MET A 23 15.27 -15.66 51.90
C MET A 23 15.92 -14.55 51.09
N ILE A 24 17.06 -14.01 51.56
CA ILE A 24 17.81 -12.94 50.86
C ILE A 24 18.25 -13.43 49.46
N VAL A 25 18.77 -14.66 49.37
CA VAL A 25 19.19 -15.25 48.10
C VAL A 25 18.02 -15.42 47.18
N ILE A 26 16.88 -15.96 47.65
CA ILE A 26 15.67 -16.13 46.82
C ILE A 26 15.17 -14.76 46.32
N LEU A 27 15.08 -13.77 47.19
CA LEU A 27 14.65 -12.41 46.81
C LEU A 27 15.62 -11.79 45.82
N GLY A 28 16.92 -11.97 46.00
CA GLY A 28 17.95 -11.46 45.07
C GLY A 28 17.81 -12.07 43.67
N VAL A 29 17.63 -13.38 43.58
CA VAL A 29 17.42 -14.11 42.32
C VAL A 29 16.09 -13.65 41.67
N PHE A 30 15.02 -13.57 42.47
CA PHE A 30 13.70 -13.14 41.97
C PHE A 30 13.74 -11.70 41.40
N ILE A 31 14.35 -10.75 42.12
CA ILE A 31 14.52 -9.37 41.66
C ILE A 31 15.38 -9.33 40.41
N GLY A 32 16.48 -10.12 40.36
CA GLY A 32 17.34 -10.20 39.18
C GLY A 32 16.60 -10.70 37.94
N LEU A 33 15.75 -11.72 38.08
CA LEU A 33 14.90 -12.20 36.99
C LEU A 33 13.86 -11.18 36.56
N GLN A 34 13.22 -10.49 37.49
CA GLN A 34 12.22 -9.46 37.20
C GLN A 34 12.83 -8.27 36.45
N VAL A 35 14.00 -7.80 36.88
CA VAL A 35 14.73 -6.70 36.20
C VAL A 35 15.12 -7.12 34.78
N ASN A 36 15.59 -8.36 34.60
CA ASN A 36 15.94 -8.87 33.27
C ASN A 36 14.71 -8.95 32.35
N THR A 37 13.58 -9.48 32.85
CA THR A 37 12.32 -9.57 32.10
C THR A 37 11.81 -8.17 31.74
N TRP A 38 11.81 -7.25 32.68
CA TRP A 38 11.40 -5.85 32.45
C TRP A 38 12.26 -5.16 31.38
N ASN A 39 13.59 -5.35 31.43
CA ASN A 39 14.49 -4.80 30.42
C ASN A 39 14.26 -5.41 29.04
N ALA A 40 14.04 -6.73 28.94
CA ALA A 40 13.69 -7.40 27.70
C ALA A 40 12.38 -6.87 27.11
N GLU A 41 11.33 -6.73 27.91
CA GLU A 41 10.06 -6.17 27.48
C GLU A 41 10.20 -4.71 26.98
N ARG A 42 11.04 -3.90 27.66
CA ARG A 42 11.32 -2.54 27.26
C ARG A 42 12.01 -2.47 25.90
N GLN A 43 12.94 -3.39 25.64
CA GLN A 43 13.61 -3.48 24.33
C GLN A 43 12.64 -3.90 23.23
N VAL A 44 11.76 -4.87 23.50
CA VAL A 44 10.71 -5.29 22.55
C VAL A 44 9.77 -4.13 22.23
N ARG A 45 9.31 -3.38 23.24
CA ARG A 45 8.45 -2.19 22.99
C ARG A 45 9.14 -1.12 22.16
N ALA A 46 10.40 -0.82 22.46
CA ALA A 46 11.18 0.14 21.68
C ALA A 46 11.42 -0.33 20.24
N GLY A 47 11.53 -1.64 20.02
CA GLY A 47 11.58 -2.26 18.70
C GLY A 47 10.27 -2.12 17.94
N GLU A 48 9.14 -2.47 18.58
CA GLU A 48 7.79 -2.32 18.03
C GLU A 48 7.52 -0.88 17.61
N GLN A 49 7.81 0.10 18.48
CA GLN A 49 7.59 1.51 18.19
C GLN A 49 8.34 1.96 16.93
N ARG A 50 9.61 1.60 16.78
CA ARG A 50 10.40 1.93 15.57
C ARG A 50 9.82 1.30 14.30
N TYR A 51 9.29 0.07 14.38
CA TYR A 51 8.62 -0.54 13.24
C TYR A 51 7.32 0.20 12.89
N LEU A 52 6.55 0.61 13.90
CA LEU A 52 5.31 1.36 13.69
C LEU A 52 5.55 2.74 13.09
N GLU A 53 6.59 3.46 13.52
CA GLU A 53 6.99 4.76 12.95
C GLU A 53 7.33 4.61 11.45
N ARG A 54 8.15 3.63 11.09
CA ARG A 54 8.51 3.36 9.68
C ARG A 54 7.32 2.87 8.86
N LEU A 55 6.46 2.03 9.43
CA LEU A 55 5.23 1.57 8.78
C LEU A 55 4.27 2.73 8.53
N ARG A 56 4.17 3.65 9.48
CA ARG A 56 3.41 4.90 9.32
C ARG A 56 3.88 5.70 8.11
N GLU A 57 5.19 5.86 7.94
CA GLU A 57 5.78 6.54 6.79
C GLU A 57 5.47 5.81 5.48
N ASP A 58 5.66 4.49 5.41
CA ASP A 58 5.35 3.68 4.22
C ASP A 58 3.87 3.82 3.83
N VAL A 59 2.95 3.79 4.81
CA VAL A 59 1.50 3.93 4.56
C VAL A 59 1.16 5.35 4.13
N ALA A 60 1.74 6.38 4.75
CA ALA A 60 1.49 7.77 4.37
C ALA A 60 1.92 8.07 2.92
N VAL A 61 3.09 7.58 2.50
CA VAL A 61 3.56 7.70 1.12
C VAL A 61 2.65 6.92 0.16
N SER A 62 2.17 5.75 0.57
CA SER A 62 1.24 4.95 -0.23
C SER A 62 -0.10 5.68 -0.44
N ILE A 63 -0.62 6.36 0.59
CA ILE A 63 -1.81 7.19 0.53
C ILE A 63 -1.62 8.32 -0.50
N GLU A 64 -0.54 9.11 -0.39
CA GLU A 64 -0.25 10.20 -1.31
C GLU A 64 -0.21 9.72 -2.77
N GLN A 65 0.45 8.58 -3.01
CA GLN A 65 0.51 8.02 -4.35
C GLN A 65 -0.85 7.56 -4.86
N ASN A 66 -1.69 6.99 -4.02
CA ASN A 66 -3.03 6.54 -4.42
C ASN A 66 -4.01 7.72 -4.60
N GLU A 67 -3.92 8.78 -3.81
CA GLU A 67 -4.66 10.02 -4.03
C GLU A 67 -4.34 10.62 -5.40
N TRP A 68 -3.07 10.68 -5.76
CA TRP A 68 -2.65 11.12 -7.07
C TRP A 68 -3.23 10.23 -8.20
N ARG A 69 -3.26 8.88 -8.00
CA ARG A 69 -3.84 7.94 -8.98
C ARG A 69 -5.34 8.16 -9.17
N VAL A 70 -6.08 8.31 -8.08
CA VAL A 70 -7.52 8.60 -8.14
C VAL A 70 -7.76 9.92 -8.88
N ALA A 71 -7.04 10.99 -8.52
CA ALA A 71 -7.17 12.28 -9.18
C ALA A 71 -6.79 12.25 -10.67
N PHE A 72 -5.78 11.44 -11.04
CA PHE A 72 -5.41 11.21 -12.43
C PHE A 72 -6.55 10.53 -13.20
N MET A 73 -7.08 9.41 -12.70
CA MET A 73 -8.14 8.66 -13.38
C MET A 73 -9.46 9.42 -13.44
N ASP A 74 -9.82 10.18 -12.39
CA ASP A 74 -10.98 11.08 -12.40
C ASP A 74 -10.89 12.13 -13.50
N ARG A 75 -9.71 12.72 -13.68
CA ARG A 75 -9.45 13.67 -14.76
C ARG A 75 -9.59 13.01 -16.14
N GLN A 76 -9.07 11.77 -16.32
CA GLN A 76 -9.19 11.04 -17.57
C GLN A 76 -10.64 10.63 -17.86
N ASP A 77 -11.42 10.29 -16.84
CA ASP A 77 -12.86 10.03 -17.00
C ASP A 77 -13.61 11.26 -17.54
N LYS A 78 -13.34 12.44 -16.97
CA LYS A 78 -13.91 13.72 -17.43
C LYS A 78 -13.53 14.02 -18.88
N TYR A 79 -12.27 13.84 -19.23
CA TYR A 79 -11.77 14.07 -20.59
C TYR A 79 -12.40 13.09 -21.59
N SER A 80 -12.46 11.80 -21.25
CA SER A 80 -13.09 10.78 -22.08
C SER A 80 -14.60 11.03 -22.26
N THR A 81 -15.27 11.50 -21.20
CA THR A 81 -16.68 11.88 -21.26
C THR A 81 -16.90 13.03 -22.24
N LEU A 82 -16.08 14.08 -22.15
CA LEU A 82 -16.14 15.20 -23.08
C LEU A 82 -15.85 14.75 -24.52
N ALA A 83 -14.81 13.96 -24.74
CA ALA A 83 -14.46 13.43 -26.06
C ALA A 83 -15.60 12.60 -26.68
N LEU A 84 -16.23 11.72 -25.92
CA LEU A 84 -17.40 10.94 -26.37
C LEU A 84 -18.59 11.85 -26.75
N ASN A 85 -18.84 12.90 -25.98
CA ASN A 85 -19.89 13.87 -26.31
C ASN A 85 -19.56 14.65 -27.59
N ARG A 86 -18.30 15.07 -27.78
CA ARG A 86 -17.87 15.78 -29.00
C ARG A 86 -17.90 14.88 -30.25
N LEU A 87 -17.51 13.62 -30.12
CA LEU A 87 -17.62 12.62 -31.20
C LEU A 87 -19.09 12.33 -31.57
N SER A 88 -20.04 12.43 -30.64
CA SER A 88 -21.45 12.21 -30.94
C SER A 88 -22.09 13.37 -31.72
N SER A 89 -21.65 14.59 -31.47
CA SER A 89 -22.07 15.79 -32.19
C SER A 89 -21.22 16.08 -33.43
N CYS A 90 -20.06 15.46 -33.55
CA CYS A 90 -19.02 15.74 -34.56
C CYS A 90 -18.60 17.22 -34.60
N VAL A 91 -18.61 17.88 -33.44
CA VAL A 91 -18.17 19.27 -33.30
C VAL A 91 -17.22 19.36 -32.13
N VAL A 92 -15.96 19.69 -32.40
CA VAL A 92 -14.93 19.95 -31.36
C VAL A 92 -14.54 21.44 -31.45
N PRO A 93 -15.03 22.26 -30.53
CA PRO A 93 -14.60 23.63 -30.41
C PRO A 93 -13.08 23.74 -30.20
N PRO A 94 -12.41 24.82 -30.64
CA PRO A 94 -10.97 24.99 -30.50
C PRO A 94 -10.48 24.82 -29.04
N GLU A 95 -11.26 25.31 -28.07
CA GLU A 95 -10.97 25.17 -26.61
C GLU A 95 -11.00 23.77 -26.11
N ASP A 96 -11.75 22.82 -26.71
CA ASP A 96 -11.85 21.43 -26.29
C ASP A 96 -10.86 20.50 -27.00
N ARG A 97 -10.17 21.01 -28.04
CA ARG A 97 -9.30 20.17 -28.88
C ARG A 97 -8.19 19.49 -28.07
N ASP A 98 -7.57 20.22 -27.17
CA ASP A 98 -6.51 19.72 -26.29
C ASP A 98 -7.03 18.65 -25.31
N VAL A 99 -8.25 18.84 -24.79
CA VAL A 99 -8.89 17.89 -23.88
C VAL A 99 -9.26 16.59 -24.61
N VAL A 100 -9.79 16.70 -25.82
CA VAL A 100 -10.12 15.54 -26.67
C VAL A 100 -8.87 14.77 -27.06
N ALA A 101 -7.80 15.47 -27.47
CA ALA A 101 -6.50 14.84 -27.76
C ALA A 101 -5.92 14.15 -26.53
N ASN A 102 -6.03 14.77 -25.38
CA ASN A 102 -5.59 14.19 -24.10
C ASN A 102 -6.36 12.93 -23.75
N ALA A 103 -7.68 12.91 -23.97
CA ALA A 103 -8.51 11.73 -23.75
C ALA A 103 -8.07 10.54 -24.62
N PHE A 104 -7.75 10.78 -25.88
CA PHE A 104 -7.27 9.75 -26.81
C PHE A 104 -5.87 9.25 -26.45
N PHE A 105 -4.95 10.17 -26.12
CA PHE A 105 -3.58 9.84 -25.76
C PHE A 105 -3.48 9.03 -24.46
N HIS A 106 -4.40 9.26 -23.51
CA HIS A 106 -4.42 8.56 -22.22
C HIS A 106 -5.45 7.43 -22.17
N VAL A 107 -6.03 7.05 -23.33
CA VAL A 107 -7.01 5.97 -23.38
C VAL A 107 -6.50 4.70 -22.69
N GLY A 108 -7.31 4.15 -21.81
CA GLY A 108 -7.00 2.91 -21.10
C GLY A 108 -5.83 3.00 -20.10
N LYS A 109 -5.22 4.17 -19.89
CA LYS A 109 -4.21 4.34 -18.86
C LYS A 109 -4.88 4.26 -17.49
N SER A 110 -4.80 3.08 -16.88
CA SER A 110 -5.24 2.79 -15.53
C SER A 110 -4.04 2.43 -14.67
N LEU A 111 -4.11 2.77 -13.40
CA LEU A 111 -3.02 2.60 -12.45
C LEU A 111 -3.53 1.77 -11.26
N PRO A 112 -2.93 0.60 -10.97
CA PRO A 112 -3.33 -0.19 -9.81
C PRO A 112 -2.98 0.53 -8.51
N PRO A 113 -3.67 0.21 -7.39
CA PRO A 113 -3.30 0.75 -6.09
C PRO A 113 -1.92 0.27 -5.66
N VAL A 114 -1.27 1.04 -4.80
CA VAL A 114 0.03 0.70 -4.24
C VAL A 114 -0.01 0.67 -2.73
N LEU A 115 0.83 -0.19 -2.15
CA LEU A 115 1.20 -0.19 -0.75
C LEU A 115 2.71 -0.44 -0.67
N LEU A 116 3.45 0.48 -0.08
CA LEU A 116 4.86 0.26 0.21
C LEU A 116 4.99 -0.84 1.26
N ARG A 117 5.73 -1.90 0.94
CA ARG A 117 5.83 -3.11 1.76
C ARG A 117 7.21 -3.30 2.38
N GLY A 118 8.06 -2.27 2.39
CA GLY A 118 9.42 -2.39 2.89
C GLY A 118 9.48 -2.92 4.32
N VAL A 119 8.80 -2.23 5.22
CA VAL A 119 8.71 -2.61 6.64
C VAL A 119 7.94 -3.92 6.85
N ILE A 120 6.83 -4.11 6.11
CA ILE A 120 6.02 -5.33 6.21
C ILE A 120 6.84 -6.57 5.79
N ASN A 121 7.59 -6.48 4.71
CA ASN A 121 8.45 -7.56 4.23
C ASN A 121 9.58 -7.86 5.22
N GLU A 122 10.19 -6.83 5.83
CA GLU A 122 11.19 -7.00 6.88
C GLU A 122 10.62 -7.72 8.10
N LEU A 123 9.44 -7.31 8.59
CA LEU A 123 8.75 -7.94 9.71
C LEU A 123 8.45 -9.42 9.44
N ASN A 124 7.99 -9.74 8.23
CA ASN A 124 7.70 -11.12 7.84
C ASN A 124 8.98 -11.95 7.70
N ALA A 125 10.01 -11.43 7.03
CA ALA A 125 11.28 -12.14 6.81
C ALA A 125 12.03 -12.41 8.10
N THR A 126 11.92 -11.55 9.11
CA THR A 126 12.58 -11.70 10.41
C THR A 126 11.73 -12.45 11.44
N GLY A 127 10.48 -12.80 11.11
CA GLY A 127 9.52 -13.38 12.05
C GLY A 127 8.99 -12.39 13.10
N ASN A 128 9.30 -11.10 12.95
CA ASN A 128 8.94 -10.06 13.92
C ASN A 128 7.51 -9.53 13.75
N PHE A 129 6.71 -10.04 12.80
CA PHE A 129 5.32 -9.61 12.64
C PHE A 129 4.49 -9.81 13.91
N GLN A 130 4.81 -10.86 14.69
CA GLN A 130 4.15 -11.15 15.97
C GLN A 130 4.58 -10.19 17.10
N THR A 131 5.63 -9.41 16.93
CA THR A 131 6.04 -8.39 17.92
C THR A 131 5.09 -7.20 17.95
N ILE A 132 4.31 -6.99 16.88
CA ILE A 132 3.18 -6.06 16.90
C ILE A 132 2.11 -6.65 17.80
N ARG A 133 1.96 -6.11 19.01
CA ARG A 133 1.08 -6.68 20.04
C ARG A 133 -0.40 -6.44 19.76
N ASN A 134 -0.73 -5.34 19.13
CA ASN A 134 -2.11 -5.01 18.75
C ASN A 134 -2.61 -5.93 17.64
N SER A 135 -3.53 -6.85 17.97
CA SER A 135 -4.10 -7.79 17.01
C SER A 135 -4.93 -7.12 15.91
N ALA A 136 -5.66 -6.05 16.25
CA ALA A 136 -6.44 -5.29 15.28
C ALA A 136 -5.52 -4.60 14.25
N LEU A 137 -4.34 -4.14 14.67
CA LEU A 137 -3.35 -3.59 13.76
C LEU A 137 -2.78 -4.67 12.83
N ARG A 138 -2.45 -5.86 13.35
CA ARG A 138 -1.99 -6.98 12.50
C ARG A 138 -3.04 -7.36 11.45
N GLU A 139 -4.31 -7.42 11.86
CA GLU A 139 -5.43 -7.69 10.95
C GLU A 139 -5.57 -6.61 9.87
N ALA A 140 -5.50 -5.34 10.25
CA ALA A 140 -5.56 -4.22 9.31
C ALA A 140 -4.41 -4.23 8.30
N ILE A 141 -3.18 -4.57 8.73
CA ILE A 141 -2.03 -4.75 7.84
C ILE A 141 -2.30 -5.90 6.86
N THR A 142 -2.74 -7.05 7.36
CA THR A 142 -3.03 -8.22 6.52
C THR A 142 -4.10 -7.90 5.48
N LYS A 143 -5.18 -7.24 5.90
CA LYS A 143 -6.26 -6.82 5.00
C LYS A 143 -5.78 -5.84 3.93
N ALA A 144 -4.93 -4.89 4.28
CA ALA A 144 -4.35 -3.96 3.31
C ALA A 144 -3.49 -4.70 2.26
N ILE A 145 -2.71 -5.70 2.68
CA ILE A 145 -1.93 -6.55 1.76
C ILE A 145 -2.85 -7.33 0.81
N GLU A 146 -3.84 -8.02 1.34
CA GLU A 146 -4.81 -8.82 0.57
C GLU A 146 -5.57 -7.97 -0.46
N THR A 147 -5.92 -6.74 -0.09
CA THR A 147 -6.58 -5.80 -1.00
C THR A 147 -5.68 -5.45 -2.19
N ILE A 148 -4.41 -5.17 -1.96
CA ILE A 148 -3.46 -4.89 -3.03
C ILE A 148 -3.26 -6.11 -3.93
N GLU A 149 -3.07 -7.30 -3.35
CA GLU A 149 -2.89 -8.54 -4.11
C GLU A 149 -4.11 -8.88 -4.96
N THR A 150 -5.30 -8.70 -4.41
CA THR A 150 -6.57 -8.87 -5.15
C THR A 150 -6.67 -7.84 -6.27
N SER A 151 -6.32 -6.58 -5.99
CA SER A 151 -6.34 -5.51 -6.99
C SER A 151 -5.34 -5.74 -8.13
N ASP A 152 -4.17 -6.30 -7.85
CA ASP A 152 -3.18 -6.68 -8.88
C ASP A 152 -3.71 -7.79 -9.81
N LEU A 153 -4.42 -8.78 -9.28
CA LEU A 153 -5.07 -9.83 -10.08
C LEU A 153 -6.18 -9.26 -10.96
N ILE A 154 -6.99 -8.36 -10.41
CA ILE A 154 -8.07 -7.70 -11.14
C ILE A 154 -7.48 -6.78 -12.21
N PHE A 155 -6.42 -6.01 -11.90
CA PHE A 155 -5.74 -5.15 -12.85
C PHE A 155 -5.28 -5.91 -14.10
N ASN A 156 -4.65 -7.07 -13.92
CA ASN A 156 -4.22 -7.92 -15.04
C ASN A 156 -5.41 -8.37 -15.90
N ASN A 157 -6.55 -8.68 -15.28
CA ASN A 157 -7.77 -9.06 -15.97
C ASN A 157 -8.37 -7.87 -16.76
N VAL A 158 -8.44 -6.70 -16.10
CA VAL A 158 -8.90 -5.45 -16.71
C VAL A 158 -8.00 -5.08 -17.89
N LEU A 159 -6.68 -5.18 -17.73
CA LEU A 159 -5.71 -4.91 -18.79
C LEU A 159 -5.92 -5.82 -19.99
N MET A 160 -6.04 -7.13 -19.78
CA MET A 160 -6.28 -8.09 -20.88
C MET A 160 -7.57 -7.79 -21.66
N ARG A 161 -8.65 -7.45 -20.94
CA ARG A 161 -9.96 -7.16 -21.57
C ARG A 161 -9.98 -5.78 -22.21
N GLY A 162 -9.30 -4.81 -21.62
CA GLY A 162 -9.23 -3.43 -22.11
C GLY A 162 -8.31 -3.24 -23.31
N THR A 163 -7.23 -4.00 -23.38
CA THR A 163 -6.18 -3.86 -24.43
C THR A 163 -6.72 -3.83 -25.86
N PRO A 164 -7.65 -4.69 -26.31
CA PRO A 164 -8.17 -4.62 -27.68
C PRO A 164 -8.83 -3.28 -27.98
N HIS A 165 -9.51 -2.67 -27.01
CA HIS A 165 -10.17 -1.38 -27.17
C HIS A 165 -9.15 -0.24 -27.24
N VAL A 166 -8.14 -0.29 -26.39
CA VAL A 166 -7.02 0.66 -26.39
C VAL A 166 -6.27 0.62 -27.71
N VAL A 167 -5.88 -0.57 -28.17
CA VAL A 167 -5.18 -0.77 -29.43
C VAL A 167 -6.01 -0.26 -30.62
N TYR A 168 -7.32 -0.48 -30.59
CA TYR A 168 -8.20 0.04 -31.64
C TYR A 168 -8.21 1.57 -31.67
N VAL A 169 -8.36 2.22 -30.52
CA VAL A 169 -8.30 3.69 -30.45
C VAL A 169 -6.93 4.20 -30.91
N GLU A 170 -5.84 3.63 -30.41
CA GLU A 170 -4.47 4.04 -30.78
C GLU A 170 -4.17 3.83 -32.27
N SER A 171 -4.76 2.81 -32.91
CA SER A 171 -4.58 2.54 -34.35
C SER A 171 -5.19 3.63 -35.25
N GLN A 172 -6.06 4.47 -34.72
CA GLN A 172 -6.68 5.58 -35.45
C GLN A 172 -5.95 6.92 -35.21
N LEU A 173 -4.85 6.90 -34.48
CA LEU A 173 -4.06 8.07 -34.15
C LEU A 173 -2.72 8.05 -34.86
N GLU A 174 -2.28 9.18 -35.34
CA GLU A 174 -0.92 9.36 -35.85
C GLU A 174 -0.04 9.98 -34.77
N TYR A 175 1.07 9.30 -34.45
CA TYR A 175 2.07 9.84 -33.53
C TYR A 175 3.10 10.65 -34.30
N LEU A 176 3.10 11.97 -34.11
CA LEU A 176 3.95 12.92 -34.83
C LEU A 176 5.41 12.88 -34.40
N LYS A 177 5.69 12.29 -33.23
CA LYS A 177 7.04 12.07 -32.72
C LYS A 177 7.27 10.59 -32.49
N SER A 178 8.27 10.03 -33.15
CA SER A 178 8.82 8.73 -32.85
C SER A 178 10.30 8.90 -32.54
N GLY A 179 10.71 8.52 -31.34
CA GLY A 179 12.11 8.54 -30.93
C GLY A 179 12.56 7.23 -30.31
N PRO A 180 13.87 6.90 -30.34
CA PRO A 180 14.38 5.76 -29.64
C PRO A 180 14.12 5.91 -28.14
N ARG A 181 13.69 4.83 -27.48
CA ARG A 181 13.36 4.79 -26.04
C ARG A 181 14.55 5.01 -25.09
N SER A 182 15.71 5.36 -25.59
CA SER A 182 16.92 5.63 -24.82
C SER A 182 17.12 7.13 -24.61
N GLY A 183 16.36 7.69 -23.73
CA GLY A 183 16.36 9.08 -23.36
C GLY A 183 14.91 9.56 -23.32
N ALA A 184 14.52 10.28 -22.30
CA ALA A 184 13.15 10.73 -22.07
C ALA A 184 12.63 11.54 -23.26
N VAL A 185 12.09 10.86 -24.29
CA VAL A 185 11.23 11.51 -25.28
C VAL A 185 9.89 11.64 -24.60
N ASP A 186 9.60 12.83 -24.14
CA ASP A 186 8.32 13.20 -23.57
C ASP A 186 7.31 13.29 -24.72
N ILE A 187 6.67 12.14 -25.06
CA ILE A 187 5.56 12.11 -26.00
C ILE A 187 4.34 12.58 -25.24
N ALA A 188 3.85 13.73 -25.62
CA ALA A 188 2.66 14.35 -25.03
C ALA A 188 1.45 14.20 -25.96
N TRP A 189 0.24 14.42 -25.43
CA TRP A 189 -0.99 14.48 -26.20
C TRP A 189 -0.96 15.50 -27.38
N ARG A 190 -0.07 16.47 -27.37
CA ARG A 190 0.19 17.42 -28.47
C ARG A 190 0.91 16.80 -29.65
N ASP A 191 1.46 15.62 -29.46
CA ASP A 191 2.25 14.91 -30.46
C ASP A 191 1.42 13.85 -31.19
N ILE A 192 0.08 13.91 -31.08
CA ILE A 192 -0.86 13.08 -31.84
C ILE A 192 -1.67 13.90 -32.83
N ALA A 193 -1.92 13.32 -34.00
CA ALA A 193 -2.89 13.82 -34.98
C ALA A 193 -4.00 12.80 -35.18
N PHE A 194 -5.17 13.28 -35.55
CA PHE A 194 -6.34 12.44 -35.87
C PHE A 194 -7.27 13.19 -36.83
N ASP A 195 -7.96 12.41 -37.65
CA ASP A 195 -9.02 12.88 -38.52
C ASP A 195 -10.36 12.84 -37.80
N LEU A 196 -10.87 14.01 -37.38
CA LEU A 196 -12.10 14.12 -36.61
C LEU A 196 -13.31 13.54 -37.34
N ASP A 197 -13.43 13.86 -38.66
CA ASP A 197 -14.59 13.42 -39.47
C ASP A 197 -14.61 11.88 -39.60
N ALA A 198 -13.45 11.27 -39.84
CA ALA A 198 -13.31 9.84 -39.86
C ALA A 198 -13.66 9.19 -38.50
N LEU A 199 -13.18 9.76 -37.38
CA LEU A 199 -13.49 9.27 -36.04
C LEU A 199 -14.97 9.42 -35.68
N CYS A 200 -15.62 10.49 -36.10
CA CYS A 200 -17.07 10.69 -35.92
C CYS A 200 -17.90 9.64 -36.65
N ALA A 201 -17.48 9.28 -37.85
CA ALA A 201 -18.17 8.26 -38.66
C ALA A 201 -17.96 6.84 -38.11
N ASP A 202 -16.87 6.62 -37.36
CA ASP A 202 -16.51 5.31 -36.84
C ASP A 202 -17.22 4.99 -35.51
N GLN A 203 -18.29 4.18 -35.58
CA GLN A 203 -18.97 3.67 -34.39
C GLN A 203 -18.07 2.72 -33.57
N GLY A 204 -17.13 2.02 -34.19
CA GLY A 204 -16.16 1.16 -33.52
C GLY A 204 -15.26 1.95 -32.60
N PHE A 205 -14.77 3.10 -33.05
CA PHE A 205 -13.94 4.02 -32.26
C PHE A 205 -14.67 4.51 -30.99
N ARG A 206 -15.90 4.99 -31.14
CA ARG A 206 -16.70 5.43 -29.99
C ARG A 206 -16.99 4.32 -28.98
N ARG A 207 -17.27 3.10 -29.46
CA ARG A 207 -17.47 1.92 -28.59
C ARG A 207 -16.18 1.53 -27.88
N ALA A 208 -15.06 1.55 -28.56
CA ALA A 208 -13.76 1.22 -28.00
C ALA A 208 -13.34 2.26 -26.92
N LEU A 209 -13.49 3.55 -27.21
CA LEU A 209 -13.21 4.61 -26.24
C LEU A 209 -14.11 4.50 -25.00
N SER A 210 -15.40 4.24 -25.18
CA SER A 210 -16.35 4.03 -24.07
C SER A 210 -16.00 2.80 -23.24
N ALA A 211 -15.60 1.69 -23.87
CA ALA A 211 -15.19 0.48 -23.17
C ALA A 211 -13.88 0.70 -22.38
N ALA A 212 -12.88 1.32 -22.99
CA ALA A 212 -11.62 1.65 -22.32
C ALA A 212 -11.84 2.55 -21.11
N ARG A 213 -12.73 3.56 -21.22
CA ARG A 213 -13.16 4.41 -20.10
C ARG A 213 -13.78 3.59 -18.97
N ALA A 214 -14.67 2.65 -19.28
CA ALA A 214 -15.33 1.82 -18.27
C ALA A 214 -14.31 0.97 -17.48
N TYR A 215 -13.30 0.41 -18.15
CA TYR A 215 -12.21 -0.32 -17.48
C TYR A 215 -11.33 0.57 -16.60
N THR A 216 -11.07 1.82 -17.02
CA THR A 216 -10.34 2.78 -16.18
C THR A 216 -11.13 3.13 -14.93
N ASN A 217 -12.44 3.31 -15.03
CA ASN A 217 -13.31 3.61 -13.89
C ASN A 217 -13.43 2.41 -12.91
N ASP A 218 -13.45 1.18 -13.45
CA ASP A 218 -13.42 -0.01 -12.61
C ASP A 218 -12.13 -0.05 -11.76
N MET A 219 -10.98 0.22 -12.37
CA MET A 219 -9.71 0.31 -11.64
C MET A 219 -9.68 1.46 -10.64
N GLN A 220 -10.26 2.63 -10.97
CA GLN A 220 -10.37 3.74 -10.03
C GLN A 220 -11.11 3.35 -8.74
N ASN A 221 -12.18 2.56 -8.86
CA ASN A 221 -12.90 2.05 -7.69
C ASN A 221 -12.00 1.19 -6.80
N HIS A 222 -11.17 0.32 -7.37
CA HIS A 222 -10.21 -0.48 -6.60
C HIS A 222 -9.16 0.37 -5.88
N VAL A 223 -8.64 1.42 -6.53
CA VAL A 223 -7.72 2.36 -5.89
C VAL A 223 -8.40 3.11 -4.75
N THR A 224 -9.65 3.53 -4.93
CA THR A 224 -10.43 4.21 -3.89
C THR A 224 -10.64 3.32 -2.65
N VAL A 225 -11.01 2.05 -2.85
CA VAL A 225 -11.16 1.08 -1.75
C VAL A 225 -9.83 0.85 -1.02
N ALA A 226 -8.72 0.72 -1.75
CA ALA A 226 -7.39 0.56 -1.14
C ALA A 226 -7.01 1.82 -0.34
N LEU A 227 -7.30 3.01 -0.85
CA LEU A 227 -7.04 4.28 -0.19
C LEU A 227 -7.81 4.41 1.13
N GLU A 228 -9.11 4.06 1.15
CA GLU A 228 -9.93 4.05 2.36
C GLU A 228 -9.34 3.12 3.43
N GLN A 229 -8.91 1.93 3.04
CA GLN A 229 -8.28 0.98 3.95
C GLN A 229 -6.93 1.46 4.49
N GLN A 230 -6.13 2.13 3.66
CA GLN A 230 -4.86 2.71 4.08
C GLN A 230 -5.05 3.87 5.06
N HIS A 231 -6.07 4.72 4.88
CA HIS A 231 -6.43 5.73 5.86
C HIS A 231 -6.87 5.12 7.20
N ALA A 232 -7.67 4.05 7.16
CA ALA A 232 -8.06 3.33 8.38
C ALA A 232 -6.84 2.69 9.08
N LEU A 233 -5.93 2.08 8.32
CA LEU A 233 -4.68 1.53 8.83
C LEU A 233 -3.81 2.61 9.49
N LEU A 234 -3.65 3.77 8.84
CA LEU A 234 -2.88 4.89 9.37
C LEU A 234 -3.44 5.38 10.71
N GLN A 235 -4.77 5.50 10.83
CA GLN A 235 -5.42 5.88 12.08
C GLN A 235 -5.14 4.87 13.22
N ILE A 236 -5.13 3.57 12.93
CA ILE A 236 -4.83 2.54 13.92
C ILE A 236 -3.36 2.63 14.35
N ILE A 237 -2.42 2.87 13.40
CA ILE A 237 -1.00 3.06 13.69
C ILE A 237 -0.79 4.29 14.59
N ASP A 238 -1.40 5.43 14.23
CA ASP A 238 -1.29 6.68 15.01
C ASP A 238 -1.84 6.52 16.44
N ALA A 239 -2.96 5.81 16.58
CA ALA A 239 -3.54 5.50 17.89
C ALA A 239 -2.65 4.56 18.73
N GLU A 240 -1.87 3.66 18.09
CA GLU A 240 -0.94 2.78 18.80
C GLU A 240 0.33 3.54 19.22
N LEU A 241 0.85 4.40 18.36
CA LEU A 241 2.04 5.24 18.64
C LEU A 241 1.79 6.27 19.76
N ALA A 242 0.54 6.65 20.00
CA ALA A 242 0.15 7.59 21.04
C ALA A 242 0.07 6.98 22.47
N LYS A 243 0.25 5.65 22.62
CA LYS A 243 0.23 4.93 23.91
C LYS A 243 1.60 4.90 24.58
#